data_bde9ebd6e94cf5f9a30edc259c7f3708
#
_entry.id   bde9ebd6e94cf5f9a30edc259c7f3708
#
_cell.length_a   1.000
_cell.length_b   1.000
_cell.length_c   1.000
_cell.angle_alpha   90.00
_cell.angle_beta   90.00
_cell.angle_gamma   90.00
#
_symmetry.space_group_name_H-M   'P 1'
#
loop_
_entity.id
_entity.type
_entity.pdbx_description
1 polymer ?
#
loop_
_entity_poly.entity_id
_entity_poly.type
_entity_poly.pdbx_seq_one_letter_code
_entity_poly.pdbx_strand_id
1 'polypeptide(L)'
;MEVQFVESKNLKEKPAGPLGFGKYYTDYMFVMDWDAGQGWHDARVVPYGPLEFDPASMVLHYAQETFEGMKAYRTKDGKVQLFRPEMNAKRFANSNKRLSMPTLDVDMFVDAVKTIVKYSEDWIPTGEGESLYIRPFMFATEAAIGVHAAKHYKFMIICSPVGAYYAEGVNPVKIYVEDEYVRAAKGGTGFTKGGGNYAGSLAAQVKAEELGYSQVLWLDGVHRKYIEEVGSMNVMFEIDNKIVTAPCEGTVLPGVTRDSILHILKDWGYEIEERHLSVDELMEAGHNGKLQEAWGTGTAAVISPIGELYYKGDVVTVSDFKTGELTQKLYDTLTGIQWGTIEDPYGWTVVVD
;
A
#
# COMPACT_ATOMS: atom_id res chain seq x y z
N MET A 1 9.26 20.28 -14.14
CA MET A 1 10.24 19.30 -14.71
C MET A 1 10.00 19.17 -16.20
N GLU A 2 11.03 19.26 -17.05
CA GLU A 2 10.91 18.97 -18.48
C GLU A 2 10.87 17.44 -18.68
N VAL A 3 9.86 16.94 -19.40
CA VAL A 3 9.67 15.50 -19.60
C VAL A 3 9.65 15.22 -21.09
N GLN A 4 10.55 14.36 -21.56
CA GLN A 4 10.57 13.88 -22.93
C GLN A 4 9.48 12.83 -23.15
N PHE A 5 8.88 12.80 -24.33
CA PHE A 5 7.90 11.78 -24.70
C PHE A 5 8.39 10.96 -25.89
N VAL A 6 8.36 9.65 -25.75
CA VAL A 6 8.64 8.69 -26.82
C VAL A 6 7.37 7.94 -27.17
N GLU A 7 6.83 8.20 -28.34
CA GLU A 7 5.58 7.60 -28.80
C GLU A 7 5.71 6.08 -29.02
N SER A 8 4.71 5.32 -28.58
CA SER A 8 4.64 3.89 -28.87
C SER A 8 4.19 3.66 -30.32
N LYS A 9 4.91 2.80 -31.03
CA LYS A 9 4.52 2.37 -32.39
C LYS A 9 3.32 1.41 -32.39
N ASN A 10 3.09 0.73 -31.28
CA ASN A 10 2.01 -0.26 -31.13
C ASN A 10 1.35 -0.07 -29.77
N LEU A 11 0.14 0.46 -29.73
CA LEU A 11 -0.66 0.52 -28.54
C LEU A 11 -1.24 -0.89 -28.24
N LYS A 12 -1.39 -1.18 -26.97
CA LYS A 12 -1.94 -2.47 -26.50
C LYS A 12 -3.47 -2.48 -26.61
N GLU A 13 -4.02 -3.64 -26.87
CA GLU A 13 -5.46 -3.86 -26.71
C GLU A 13 -5.83 -3.81 -25.22
N LYS A 14 -6.92 -3.09 -24.92
CA LYS A 14 -7.44 -3.04 -23.55
C LYS A 14 -8.14 -4.35 -23.19
N PRO A 15 -8.01 -4.82 -21.94
CA PRO A 15 -8.64 -6.07 -21.52
C PRO A 15 -10.17 -5.98 -21.62
N ALA A 16 -10.79 -7.00 -22.22
CA ALA A 16 -12.25 -7.10 -22.36
C ALA A 16 -12.94 -7.86 -21.21
N GLY A 17 -12.18 -8.36 -20.24
CA GLY A 17 -12.66 -9.19 -19.13
C GLY A 17 -12.24 -8.65 -17.76
N PRO A 18 -12.43 -9.44 -16.69
CA PRO A 18 -12.08 -9.02 -15.33
C PRO A 18 -10.63 -8.57 -15.22
N LEU A 19 -10.42 -7.38 -14.70
CA LEU A 19 -9.11 -6.74 -14.62
C LEU A 19 -8.17 -7.45 -13.64
N GLY A 20 -8.70 -7.94 -12.52
CA GLY A 20 -7.90 -8.47 -11.43
C GLY A 20 -6.96 -7.40 -10.84
N PHE A 21 -5.84 -7.82 -10.28
CA PHE A 21 -4.83 -6.90 -9.73
C PHE A 21 -3.46 -7.17 -10.32
N GLY A 22 -2.83 -6.15 -10.96
CA GLY A 22 -1.48 -6.23 -11.51
C GLY A 22 -1.28 -7.20 -12.68
N LYS A 23 -2.35 -7.52 -13.44
CA LYS A 23 -2.29 -8.43 -14.61
C LYS A 23 -2.01 -7.70 -15.92
N TYR A 24 -2.51 -6.49 -16.05
CA TYR A 24 -2.40 -5.67 -17.25
C TYR A 24 -1.64 -4.40 -16.94
N TYR A 25 -0.88 -3.90 -17.90
CA TYR A 25 -0.09 -2.67 -17.76
C TYR A 25 -0.39 -1.74 -18.90
N THR A 26 -0.41 -0.42 -18.63
CA THR A 26 -0.67 0.64 -19.61
C THR A 26 0.38 0.65 -20.73
N ASP A 27 0.16 1.47 -21.74
CA ASP A 27 1.06 1.58 -22.91
C ASP A 27 2.41 2.20 -22.56
N TYR A 28 2.46 3.03 -21.53
CA TYR A 28 3.60 3.84 -21.19
C TYR A 28 4.04 3.64 -19.74
N MET A 29 5.29 3.99 -19.49
CA MET A 29 5.90 4.10 -18.16
C MET A 29 6.70 5.39 -18.05
N PHE A 30 6.76 5.97 -16.85
CA PHE A 30 7.64 7.10 -16.55
C PHE A 30 8.99 6.58 -16.08
N VAL A 31 10.06 7.24 -16.52
CA VAL A 31 11.45 6.91 -16.16
C VAL A 31 12.23 8.18 -15.90
N MET A 32 13.04 8.19 -14.87
CA MET A 32 14.00 9.25 -14.57
C MET A 32 15.25 8.64 -13.93
N ASP A 33 16.41 9.13 -14.30
CA ASP A 33 17.69 8.63 -13.82
C ASP A 33 18.28 9.56 -12.75
N TRP A 34 19.09 9.00 -11.88
CA TRP A 34 19.87 9.74 -10.89
C TRP A 34 21.31 9.24 -10.85
N ASP A 35 22.24 10.17 -10.95
CA ASP A 35 23.67 9.91 -10.87
C ASP A 35 24.32 10.76 -9.78
N ALA A 36 25.25 10.17 -9.04
CA ALA A 36 26.01 10.89 -8.04
C ALA A 36 26.81 12.04 -8.67
N GLY A 37 26.61 13.26 -8.15
CA GLY A 37 27.25 14.47 -8.69
C GLY A 37 26.43 15.20 -9.76
N GLN A 38 25.45 14.57 -10.39
CA GLN A 38 24.53 15.20 -11.36
C GLN A 38 23.14 15.41 -10.77
N GLY A 39 22.66 14.49 -9.93
CA GLY A 39 21.29 14.49 -9.39
C GLY A 39 20.28 13.87 -10.37
N TRP A 40 19.03 14.29 -10.29
CA TRP A 40 17.94 13.81 -11.13
C TRP A 40 18.03 14.39 -12.54
N HIS A 41 17.89 13.51 -13.55
CA HIS A 41 17.97 13.90 -14.98
C HIS A 41 17.20 12.95 -15.88
N ASP A 42 17.07 13.28 -17.15
CA ASP A 42 16.48 12.48 -18.23
C ASP A 42 15.06 11.98 -17.91
N ALA A 43 14.21 12.84 -17.34
CA ALA A 43 12.81 12.54 -17.13
C ALA A 43 12.08 12.29 -18.44
N ARG A 44 11.43 11.14 -18.58
CA ARG A 44 10.80 10.73 -19.84
C ARG A 44 9.61 9.80 -19.63
N VAL A 45 8.66 9.87 -20.54
CA VAL A 45 7.58 8.89 -20.72
C VAL A 45 7.92 8.05 -21.93
N VAL A 46 8.03 6.75 -21.77
CA VAL A 46 8.44 5.81 -22.81
C VAL A 46 7.47 4.64 -22.89
N PRO A 47 7.43 3.90 -24.02
CA PRO A 47 6.63 2.67 -24.10
C PRO A 47 6.97 1.69 -22.97
N TYR A 48 5.94 1.09 -22.39
CA TYR A 48 6.11 0.03 -21.38
C TYR A 48 6.78 -1.19 -22.00
N GLY A 49 7.86 -1.66 -21.40
CA GLY A 49 8.60 -2.81 -21.86
C GLY A 49 9.60 -3.35 -20.83
N PRO A 50 10.33 -4.42 -21.18
CA PRO A 50 11.39 -4.98 -20.35
C PRO A 50 12.50 -3.97 -20.06
N LEU A 51 13.17 -4.17 -18.93
CA LEU A 51 14.38 -3.44 -18.57
C LEU A 51 15.60 -4.34 -18.78
N GLU A 52 16.67 -3.79 -19.31
CA GLU A 52 17.98 -4.46 -19.36
C GLU A 52 18.77 -4.14 -18.10
N PHE A 53 19.33 -5.17 -17.47
CA PHE A 53 20.17 -5.06 -16.28
C PHE A 53 21.54 -5.68 -16.53
N ASP A 54 22.59 -5.02 -16.05
CA ASP A 54 23.85 -5.70 -15.82
C ASP A 54 23.65 -6.73 -14.71
N PRO A 55 24.14 -7.98 -14.86
CA PRO A 55 24.01 -9.00 -13.81
C PRO A 55 24.57 -8.60 -12.44
N ALA A 56 25.53 -7.65 -12.40
CA ALA A 56 26.10 -7.12 -11.17
C ALA A 56 25.30 -5.92 -10.61
N SER A 57 24.15 -5.54 -11.18
CA SER A 57 23.33 -4.45 -10.66
C SER A 57 22.97 -4.68 -9.20
N MET A 58 23.28 -3.72 -8.33
CA MET A 58 23.21 -3.86 -6.87
C MET A 58 21.80 -4.23 -6.37
N VAL A 59 20.73 -3.80 -7.05
CA VAL A 59 19.38 -4.19 -6.68
C VAL A 59 19.16 -5.69 -6.70
N LEU A 60 19.79 -6.42 -7.63
CA LEU A 60 19.66 -7.87 -7.76
C LEU A 60 20.33 -8.66 -6.61
N HIS A 61 21.26 -8.02 -5.90
CA HIS A 61 22.04 -8.65 -4.85
C HIS A 61 21.68 -8.17 -3.44
N TYR A 62 21.32 -6.90 -3.29
CA TYR A 62 21.14 -6.26 -1.98
C TYR A 62 19.76 -5.64 -1.78
N ALA A 63 18.86 -5.80 -2.75
CA ALA A 63 17.48 -5.28 -2.67
C ALA A 63 17.44 -3.79 -2.26
N GLN A 64 18.40 -2.98 -2.73
CA GLN A 64 18.38 -1.53 -2.51
C GLN A 64 17.34 -0.91 -3.45
N GLU A 65 16.08 -1.01 -3.02
CA GLU A 65 14.92 -0.53 -3.75
C GLU A 65 13.79 -0.15 -2.80
N THR A 66 12.92 0.76 -3.27
CA THR A 66 11.71 1.22 -2.58
C THR A 66 10.58 1.36 -3.58
N PHE A 67 9.35 1.26 -3.10
CA PHE A 67 8.19 1.44 -3.96
C PHE A 67 7.04 2.16 -3.22
N GLU A 68 6.08 2.62 -4.00
CA GLU A 68 4.81 3.16 -3.52
C GLU A 68 3.64 2.48 -4.22
N GLY A 69 2.46 2.68 -3.68
CA GLY A 69 1.22 2.25 -4.27
C GLY A 69 0.14 3.28 -4.01
N MET A 70 -0.48 3.76 -5.09
CA MET A 70 -1.58 4.70 -5.07
C MET A 70 -2.52 4.41 -6.24
N LYS A 71 -3.62 5.14 -6.32
CA LYS A 71 -4.62 4.93 -7.38
C LYS A 71 -5.04 6.27 -8.00
N ALA A 72 -5.39 6.23 -9.28
CA ALA A 72 -6.15 7.28 -9.94
C ALA A 72 -7.58 6.78 -10.19
N TYR A 73 -8.51 7.66 -9.97
CA TYR A 73 -9.94 7.38 -10.02
C TYR A 73 -10.60 8.28 -11.07
N ARG A 74 -11.54 7.73 -11.84
CA ARG A 74 -12.39 8.51 -12.72
C ARG A 74 -13.69 8.83 -11.99
N THR A 75 -13.96 10.12 -11.81
CA THR A 75 -15.17 10.59 -11.16
C THR A 75 -16.37 10.51 -12.09
N LYS A 76 -17.59 10.66 -11.56
CA LYS A 76 -18.83 10.63 -12.36
C LYS A 76 -18.91 11.75 -13.40
N ASP A 77 -18.31 12.91 -13.15
CA ASP A 77 -18.21 14.03 -14.08
C ASP A 77 -17.02 13.91 -15.06
N GLY A 78 -16.37 12.76 -15.08
CA GLY A 78 -15.30 12.40 -16.03
C GLY A 78 -13.91 12.91 -15.67
N LYS A 79 -13.75 13.63 -14.57
CA LYS A 79 -12.43 14.06 -14.10
C LYS A 79 -11.59 12.89 -13.61
N VAL A 80 -10.30 13.05 -13.65
CA VAL A 80 -9.34 12.13 -13.06
C VAL A 80 -8.77 12.74 -11.80
N GLN A 81 -8.76 11.98 -10.70
CA GLN A 81 -8.22 12.45 -9.43
C GLN A 81 -7.34 11.40 -8.74
N LEU A 82 -6.38 11.90 -7.98
CA LEU A 82 -5.51 11.16 -7.07
C LEU A 82 -6.00 11.37 -5.64
N PHE A 83 -5.65 10.46 -4.74
CA PHE A 83 -5.97 10.56 -3.33
C PHE A 83 -4.69 10.72 -2.51
N ARG A 84 -4.50 11.88 -1.88
CA ARG A 84 -3.38 12.25 -0.97
C ARG A 84 -1.98 11.91 -1.53
N PRO A 85 -1.67 12.22 -2.80
CA PRO A 85 -0.41 11.82 -3.43
C PRO A 85 0.83 12.38 -2.71
N GLU A 86 0.73 13.53 -2.05
CA GLU A 86 1.80 14.15 -1.26
C GLU A 86 2.20 13.30 -0.04
N MET A 87 1.28 12.53 0.52
CA MET A 87 1.58 11.63 1.63
C MET A 87 2.40 10.42 1.16
N ASN A 88 2.09 9.89 -0.03
CA ASN A 88 2.91 8.86 -0.67
C ASN A 88 4.30 9.40 -1.00
N ALA A 89 4.41 10.63 -1.53
CA ALA A 89 5.69 11.27 -1.83
C ALA A 89 6.57 11.41 -0.57
N LYS A 90 6.00 11.89 0.54
CA LYS A 90 6.70 12.02 1.84
C LYS A 90 7.16 10.66 2.36
N ARG A 91 6.31 9.63 2.28
CA ARG A 91 6.65 8.27 2.72
C ARG A 91 7.73 7.64 1.84
N PHE A 92 7.67 7.86 0.53
CA PHE A 92 8.71 7.43 -0.42
C PHE A 92 10.07 8.06 -0.08
N ALA A 93 10.11 9.36 0.18
CA ALA A 93 11.33 10.06 0.60
C ALA A 93 11.88 9.50 1.93
N ASN A 94 11.02 9.20 2.91
CA ASN A 94 11.42 8.58 4.17
C ASN A 94 11.99 7.16 3.97
N SER A 95 11.38 6.35 3.10
CA SER A 95 11.86 5.01 2.76
C SER A 95 13.24 5.09 2.10
N ASN A 96 13.39 5.97 1.11
CA ASN A 96 14.66 6.20 0.41
C ASN A 96 15.77 6.64 1.38
N LYS A 97 15.47 7.60 2.23
CA LYS A 97 16.42 8.08 3.26
C LYS A 97 16.92 6.94 4.16
N ARG A 98 16.02 6.05 4.61
CA ARG A 98 16.40 4.92 5.46
C ARG A 98 17.32 3.93 4.75
N LEU A 99 17.13 3.73 3.44
CA LEU A 99 17.94 2.82 2.63
C LEU A 99 19.16 3.52 1.96
N SER A 100 19.48 4.74 2.38
CA SER A 100 20.58 5.54 1.82
C SER A 100 20.47 5.74 0.31
N MET A 101 19.24 5.93 -0.17
CA MET A 101 18.92 6.21 -1.57
C MET A 101 18.61 7.70 -1.76
N PRO A 102 18.74 8.26 -2.97
CA PRO A 102 18.37 9.65 -3.25
C PRO A 102 16.86 9.88 -2.99
N THR A 103 16.54 11.09 -2.55
CA THR A 103 15.15 11.49 -2.34
C THR A 103 14.64 12.32 -3.52
N LEU A 104 13.33 12.25 -3.77
CA LEU A 104 12.63 13.20 -4.64
C LEU A 104 11.89 14.21 -3.76
N ASP A 105 11.82 15.45 -4.24
CA ASP A 105 10.93 16.44 -3.65
C ASP A 105 9.46 16.03 -3.86
N VAL A 106 8.59 16.44 -2.95
CA VAL A 106 7.16 16.09 -2.98
C VAL A 106 6.53 16.51 -4.30
N ASP A 107 6.79 17.75 -4.75
CA ASP A 107 6.23 18.29 -5.98
C ASP A 107 6.74 17.52 -7.21
N MET A 108 8.04 17.19 -7.24
CA MET A 108 8.62 16.40 -8.35
C MET A 108 8.00 15.01 -8.43
N PHE A 109 7.76 14.35 -7.29
CA PHE A 109 7.10 13.04 -7.25
C PHE A 109 5.64 13.15 -7.75
N VAL A 110 4.88 14.12 -7.26
CA VAL A 110 3.47 14.31 -7.63
C VAL A 110 3.36 14.70 -9.11
N ASP A 111 4.23 15.54 -9.63
CA ASP A 111 4.28 15.89 -11.06
C ASP A 111 4.57 14.68 -11.94
N ALA A 112 5.50 13.82 -11.54
CA ALA A 112 5.79 12.58 -12.27
C ALA A 112 4.57 11.64 -12.30
N VAL A 113 3.86 11.51 -11.16
CA VAL A 113 2.62 10.72 -11.07
C VAL A 113 1.53 11.33 -11.96
N LYS A 114 1.26 12.62 -11.88
CA LYS A 114 0.29 13.30 -12.75
C LYS A 114 0.64 13.12 -14.22
N THR A 115 1.91 13.25 -14.57
CA THR A 115 2.38 13.08 -15.94
C THR A 115 2.04 11.71 -16.50
N ILE A 116 2.40 10.63 -15.81
CA ILE A 116 2.14 9.27 -16.34
C ILE A 116 0.63 8.95 -16.32
N VAL A 117 -0.14 9.49 -15.38
CA VAL A 117 -1.59 9.32 -15.36
C VAL A 117 -2.24 9.96 -16.58
N LYS A 118 -1.81 11.16 -17.02
CA LYS A 118 -2.27 11.80 -18.27
C LYS A 118 -2.01 10.90 -19.49
N TYR A 119 -0.80 10.35 -19.62
CA TYR A 119 -0.45 9.44 -20.73
C TYR A 119 -1.13 8.07 -20.63
N SER A 120 -1.75 7.77 -19.49
CA SER A 120 -2.49 6.53 -19.23
C SER A 120 -3.99 6.76 -19.04
N GLU A 121 -4.50 7.94 -19.34
CA GLU A 121 -5.89 8.33 -19.04
C GLU A 121 -6.91 7.38 -19.66
N ASP A 122 -6.69 6.93 -20.88
CA ASP A 122 -7.54 5.97 -21.58
C ASP A 122 -7.60 4.59 -20.93
N TRP A 123 -6.67 4.29 -20.02
CA TRP A 123 -6.59 3.04 -19.29
C TRP A 123 -7.28 3.10 -17.93
N ILE A 124 -7.76 4.28 -17.51
CA ILE A 124 -8.49 4.42 -16.25
C ILE A 124 -9.89 3.85 -16.44
N PRO A 125 -10.21 2.72 -15.78
CA PRO A 125 -11.50 2.07 -15.98
C PRO A 125 -12.63 2.90 -15.36
N THR A 126 -13.86 2.62 -15.79
CA THR A 126 -15.08 3.33 -15.36
C THR A 126 -16.05 2.45 -14.60
N GLY A 127 -15.73 1.15 -14.42
CA GLY A 127 -16.56 0.22 -13.68
C GLY A 127 -16.56 0.53 -12.17
N GLU A 128 -17.59 0.10 -11.50
CA GLU A 128 -17.72 0.27 -10.04
C GLU A 128 -16.58 -0.45 -9.30
N GLY A 129 -15.92 0.25 -8.39
CA GLY A 129 -14.77 -0.27 -7.64
C GLY A 129 -13.48 -0.39 -8.46
N GLU A 130 -13.50 -0.10 -9.76
CA GLU A 130 -12.33 -0.14 -10.62
C GLU A 130 -11.51 1.15 -10.52
N SER A 131 -10.22 1.05 -10.77
CA SER A 131 -9.29 2.21 -10.71
C SER A 131 -8.02 1.93 -11.50
N LEU A 132 -7.21 2.95 -11.71
CA LEU A 132 -5.85 2.79 -12.22
C LEU A 132 -4.88 2.71 -11.03
N TYR A 133 -4.26 1.55 -10.82
CA TYR A 133 -3.21 1.39 -9.82
C TYR A 133 -1.90 1.94 -10.35
N ILE A 134 -1.25 2.76 -9.56
CA ILE A 134 0.01 3.46 -9.88
C ILE A 134 1.10 2.90 -8.97
N ARG A 135 2.20 2.43 -9.55
CA ARG A 135 3.36 1.87 -8.86
C ARG A 135 4.61 2.70 -9.12
N PRO A 136 4.86 3.77 -8.36
CA PRO A 136 6.18 4.41 -8.30
C PRO A 136 7.17 3.48 -7.60
N PHE A 137 8.40 3.39 -8.11
CA PHE A 137 9.48 2.63 -7.48
C PHE A 137 10.84 3.16 -7.90
N MET A 138 11.83 2.92 -7.06
CA MET A 138 13.22 3.31 -7.29
C MET A 138 14.13 2.17 -6.91
N PHE A 139 15.18 1.96 -7.69
CA PHE A 139 16.14 0.90 -7.44
C PHE A 139 17.55 1.29 -7.91
N ALA A 140 18.56 0.67 -7.26
CA ALA A 140 19.96 0.84 -7.60
C ALA A 140 20.30 0.12 -8.90
N THR A 141 20.91 0.84 -9.85
CA THR A 141 21.34 0.32 -11.15
C THR A 141 22.85 0.17 -11.28
N GLU A 142 23.65 0.66 -10.32
CA GLU A 142 25.09 0.51 -10.31
C GLU A 142 25.50 -0.97 -10.40
N ALA A 143 26.41 -1.27 -11.34
CA ALA A 143 26.99 -2.61 -11.52
C ALA A 143 28.16 -2.79 -10.57
N ALA A 144 27.89 -3.26 -9.35
CA ALA A 144 28.89 -3.52 -8.33
C ALA A 144 28.40 -4.56 -7.33
N ILE A 145 29.26 -5.53 -6.96
CA ILE A 145 28.96 -6.55 -5.95
C ILE A 145 29.54 -6.22 -4.56
N GLY A 146 30.07 -5.03 -4.36
CA GLY A 146 30.47 -4.51 -3.05
C GLY A 146 29.30 -3.83 -2.36
N VAL A 147 29.09 -4.08 -1.05
CA VAL A 147 27.99 -3.48 -0.29
C VAL A 147 28.30 -2.02 0.06
N HIS A 148 27.61 -1.09 -0.58
CA HIS A 148 27.65 0.36 -0.31
C HIS A 148 26.38 1.03 -0.83
N ALA A 149 26.17 2.31 -0.51
CA ALA A 149 25.10 3.09 -1.14
C ALA A 149 25.45 3.31 -2.62
N ALA A 150 24.59 2.89 -3.53
CA ALA A 150 24.84 2.99 -4.97
C ALA A 150 25.00 4.44 -5.43
N LYS A 151 25.69 4.63 -6.57
CA LYS A 151 25.89 5.92 -7.20
C LYS A 151 24.99 6.18 -8.40
N HIS A 152 24.22 5.17 -8.80
CA HIS A 152 23.30 5.22 -9.93
C HIS A 152 21.97 4.59 -9.56
N TYR A 153 20.87 5.31 -9.81
CA TYR A 153 19.51 4.86 -9.52
C TYR A 153 18.58 5.19 -10.68
N LYS A 154 17.50 4.44 -10.73
CA LYS A 154 16.40 4.69 -11.65
C LYS A 154 15.10 4.79 -10.88
N PHE A 155 14.38 5.91 -11.06
CA PHE A 155 13.02 6.10 -10.59
C PHE A 155 12.06 5.82 -11.74
N MET A 156 11.04 5.01 -11.48
CA MET A 156 10.07 4.62 -12.49
C MET A 156 8.65 4.64 -11.94
N ILE A 157 7.68 4.81 -12.82
CA ILE A 157 6.28 4.63 -12.51
C ILE A 157 5.63 3.78 -13.60
N ILE A 158 4.98 2.69 -13.20
CA ILE A 158 4.14 1.87 -14.07
C ILE A 158 2.70 1.93 -13.58
N CYS A 159 1.74 1.75 -14.49
CA CYS A 159 0.32 1.79 -14.18
C CYS A 159 -0.37 0.51 -14.65
N SER A 160 -1.40 0.10 -13.88
CA SER A 160 -2.18 -1.10 -14.11
C SER A 160 -3.66 -0.83 -13.88
N PRO A 161 -4.56 -1.03 -14.85
CA PRO A 161 -5.98 -1.02 -14.57
C PRO A 161 -6.30 -2.19 -13.64
N VAL A 162 -7.03 -1.92 -12.57
CA VAL A 162 -7.39 -2.92 -11.56
C VAL A 162 -8.89 -2.93 -11.32
N GLY A 163 -9.44 -4.13 -11.10
CA GLY A 163 -10.81 -4.34 -10.71
C GLY A 163 -11.06 -4.03 -9.24
N ALA A 164 -12.32 -4.18 -8.83
CA ALA A 164 -12.66 -4.18 -7.41
C ALA A 164 -11.84 -5.27 -6.71
N TYR A 165 -11.23 -4.93 -5.58
CA TYR A 165 -10.43 -5.89 -4.82
C TYR A 165 -11.29 -7.07 -4.32
N TYR A 166 -12.51 -6.78 -3.95
CA TYR A 166 -13.54 -7.75 -3.58
C TYR A 166 -14.63 -7.74 -4.65
N ALA A 167 -14.61 -8.73 -5.55
CA ALA A 167 -15.59 -8.83 -6.65
C ALA A 167 -17.04 -9.06 -6.14
N GLU A 168 -17.20 -9.67 -4.95
CA GLU A 168 -18.49 -10.02 -4.34
C GLU A 168 -18.85 -9.10 -3.14
N GLY A 169 -18.20 -7.93 -3.02
CA GLY A 169 -18.34 -7.03 -1.87
C GLY A 169 -17.26 -7.23 -0.82
N VAL A 170 -17.33 -6.41 0.24
CA VAL A 170 -16.34 -6.39 1.33
C VAL A 170 -16.62 -7.54 2.29
N ASN A 171 -16.03 -8.72 2.03
CA ASN A 171 -16.24 -9.93 2.82
C ASN A 171 -15.14 -10.13 3.87
N PRO A 172 -15.49 -10.62 5.08
CA PRO A 172 -14.53 -10.89 6.12
C PRO A 172 -13.58 -12.04 5.77
N VAL A 173 -12.35 -11.93 6.25
CA VAL A 173 -11.30 -12.92 6.04
C VAL A 173 -10.84 -13.57 7.35
N LYS A 174 -10.23 -14.76 7.23
CA LYS A 174 -9.62 -15.48 8.35
C LYS A 174 -8.16 -15.10 8.48
N ILE A 175 -7.71 -14.85 9.69
CA ILE A 175 -6.38 -14.37 10.01
C ILE A 175 -5.67 -15.33 10.96
N TYR A 176 -4.46 -15.70 10.60
CA TYR A 176 -3.53 -16.49 11.43
C TYR A 176 -2.59 -15.55 12.20
N VAL A 177 -2.54 -15.63 13.51
CA VAL A 177 -1.55 -14.88 14.30
C VAL A 177 -0.20 -15.60 14.23
N GLU A 178 0.79 -14.94 13.65
CA GLU A 178 2.12 -15.49 13.45
C GLU A 178 2.98 -15.30 14.70
N ASP A 179 3.48 -16.40 15.28
CA ASP A 179 4.26 -16.40 16.50
C ASP A 179 5.70 -16.91 16.32
N GLU A 180 6.06 -17.34 15.10
CA GLU A 180 7.41 -17.84 14.75
C GLU A 180 8.22 -16.77 14.02
N TYR A 181 7.67 -16.25 12.90
CA TYR A 181 8.33 -15.25 12.09
C TYR A 181 7.96 -13.83 12.54
N VAL A 182 8.83 -12.88 12.25
CA VAL A 182 8.61 -11.46 12.53
C VAL A 182 8.72 -10.64 11.23
N ARG A 183 7.85 -9.67 11.05
CA ARG A 183 7.87 -8.77 9.89
C ARG A 183 8.95 -7.70 10.02
N ALA A 184 9.15 -7.19 11.22
CA ALA A 184 10.00 -6.03 11.49
C ALA A 184 10.62 -6.10 12.89
N ALA A 185 11.73 -5.40 13.07
CA ALA A 185 12.35 -5.16 14.37
C ALA A 185 12.66 -3.67 14.53
N LYS A 186 12.63 -3.16 15.76
CA LYS A 186 12.98 -1.76 16.08
C LYS A 186 14.40 -1.45 15.62
N GLY A 187 14.59 -0.34 14.90
CA GLY A 187 15.85 0.02 14.27
C GLY A 187 16.08 -0.64 12.90
N GLY A 188 15.23 -1.57 12.49
CA GLY A 188 15.23 -2.19 11.16
C GLY A 188 14.59 -1.30 10.09
N THR A 189 13.96 -1.94 9.10
CA THR A 189 13.36 -1.29 7.93
C THR A 189 11.83 -1.35 7.91
N GLY A 190 11.18 -1.82 8.97
CA GLY A 190 9.74 -2.11 9.00
C GLY A 190 8.83 -0.92 8.63
N PHE A 191 9.25 0.31 8.94
CA PHE A 191 8.51 1.52 8.60
C PHE A 191 8.75 2.01 7.16
N THR A 192 9.63 1.35 6.41
CA THR A 192 9.91 1.66 5.00
C THR A 192 9.08 0.79 4.06
N LYS A 193 8.83 1.32 2.86
CA LYS A 193 8.19 0.54 1.80
C LYS A 193 9.26 0.01 0.84
N GLY A 194 10.11 -0.90 1.36
CA GLY A 194 11.21 -1.56 0.63
C GLY A 194 10.92 -3.04 0.43
N GLY A 195 11.28 -3.60 -0.73
CA GLY A 195 10.92 -4.95 -1.16
C GLY A 195 11.41 -6.06 -0.23
N GLY A 196 12.54 -5.85 0.46
CA GLY A 196 13.05 -6.81 1.44
C GLY A 196 12.06 -7.13 2.56
N ASN A 197 11.25 -6.15 3.01
CA ASN A 197 10.21 -6.40 4.01
C ASN A 197 9.11 -7.32 3.47
N TYR A 198 8.79 -7.21 2.18
CA TYR A 198 7.75 -8.02 1.54
C TYR A 198 8.25 -9.42 1.23
N ALA A 199 9.47 -9.56 0.72
CA ALA A 199 10.10 -10.87 0.50
C ALA A 199 10.20 -11.66 1.82
N GLY A 200 10.58 -11.00 2.92
CA GLY A 200 10.67 -11.60 4.25
C GLY A 200 9.33 -12.08 4.84
N SER A 201 8.19 -11.59 4.32
CA SER A 201 6.87 -12.00 4.79
C SER A 201 6.32 -13.27 4.12
N LEU A 202 6.90 -13.71 3.00
CA LEU A 202 6.32 -14.75 2.15
C LEU A 202 6.23 -16.12 2.84
N ALA A 203 7.23 -16.51 3.63
CA ALA A 203 7.22 -17.82 4.32
C ALA A 203 6.02 -17.94 5.28
N ALA A 204 5.74 -16.90 6.07
CA ALA A 204 4.61 -16.88 6.97
C ALA A 204 3.27 -16.83 6.21
N GLN A 205 3.22 -16.09 5.12
CA GLN A 205 2.02 -16.01 4.28
C GLN A 205 1.67 -17.36 3.66
N VAL A 206 2.65 -18.08 3.08
CA VAL A 206 2.44 -19.43 2.52
C VAL A 206 1.98 -20.41 3.59
N LYS A 207 2.61 -20.39 4.78
CA LYS A 207 2.17 -21.20 5.93
C LYS A 207 0.72 -20.94 6.31
N ALA A 208 0.31 -19.68 6.37
CA ALA A 208 -1.08 -19.31 6.69
C ALA A 208 -2.06 -19.80 5.61
N GLU A 209 -1.74 -19.64 4.35
CA GLU A 209 -2.55 -20.12 3.22
C GLU A 209 -2.72 -21.63 3.23
N GLU A 210 -1.66 -22.41 3.50
CA GLU A 210 -1.72 -23.87 3.65
C GLU A 210 -2.63 -24.31 4.81
N LEU A 211 -2.76 -23.47 5.85
CA LEU A 211 -3.67 -23.68 6.98
C LEU A 211 -5.09 -23.15 6.73
N GLY A 212 -5.36 -22.55 5.57
CA GLY A 212 -6.68 -22.03 5.20
C GLY A 212 -6.97 -20.62 5.68
N TYR A 213 -5.93 -19.85 6.04
CA TYR A 213 -6.05 -18.44 6.44
C TYR A 213 -5.63 -17.53 5.29
N SER A 214 -6.29 -16.37 5.17
CA SER A 214 -6.04 -15.43 4.07
C SER A 214 -4.82 -14.56 4.28
N GLN A 215 -4.49 -14.24 5.56
CA GLN A 215 -3.41 -13.34 5.93
C GLN A 215 -2.86 -13.71 7.30
N VAL A 216 -1.68 -13.16 7.63
CA VAL A 216 -1.06 -13.27 8.95
C VAL A 216 -1.23 -11.98 9.75
N LEU A 217 -1.46 -12.08 11.06
CA LEU A 217 -1.36 -10.98 12.02
C LEU A 217 0.04 -11.01 12.63
N TRP A 218 0.79 -9.94 12.43
CA TRP A 218 2.17 -9.84 12.86
C TRP A 218 2.28 -9.37 14.30
N LEU A 219 3.15 -10.02 15.06
CA LEU A 219 3.55 -9.61 16.40
C LEU A 219 4.91 -8.92 16.38
N ASP A 220 5.17 -8.10 17.38
CA ASP A 220 6.43 -7.38 17.54
C ASP A 220 7.66 -8.30 17.59
N GLY A 221 8.77 -7.84 17.05
CA GLY A 221 9.98 -8.63 16.92
C GLY A 221 10.78 -8.87 18.21
N VAL A 222 10.38 -8.24 19.33
CA VAL A 222 11.10 -8.35 20.63
C VAL A 222 10.40 -9.30 21.57
N HIS A 223 9.12 -9.05 21.86
CA HIS A 223 8.35 -9.80 22.84
C HIS A 223 7.45 -10.85 22.21
N ARG A 224 7.18 -10.76 20.88
CA ARG A 224 6.20 -11.57 20.15
C ARG A 224 4.86 -11.60 20.84
N LYS A 225 4.43 -10.42 21.27
CA LYS A 225 3.27 -10.21 22.11
C LYS A 225 2.36 -9.11 21.56
N TYR A 226 2.94 -8.04 21.06
CA TYR A 226 2.19 -6.86 20.64
C TYR A 226 1.91 -6.88 19.15
N ILE A 227 0.65 -6.61 18.80
CA ILE A 227 0.17 -6.61 17.43
C ILE A 227 0.73 -5.39 16.68
N GLU A 228 1.19 -5.60 15.45
CA GLU A 228 1.73 -4.55 14.60
C GLU A 228 0.92 -4.34 13.32
N GLU A 229 0.83 -5.34 12.45
CA GLU A 229 0.16 -5.26 11.14
C GLU A 229 -0.53 -6.58 10.78
N VAL A 230 -1.43 -6.54 9.78
CA VAL A 230 -2.05 -7.74 9.19
C VAL A 230 -1.66 -7.87 7.72
N GLY A 231 -0.96 -8.95 7.36
CA GLY A 231 -0.40 -9.13 6.02
C GLY A 231 0.49 -7.96 5.62
N SER A 232 0.12 -7.23 4.59
CA SER A 232 0.78 -5.99 4.12
C SER A 232 -0.05 -4.72 4.43
N MET A 233 -0.94 -4.78 5.42
CA MET A 233 -1.87 -3.71 5.81
C MET A 233 -1.68 -3.33 7.27
N ASN A 234 -2.00 -2.08 7.62
CA ASN A 234 -2.22 -1.72 9.02
C ASN A 234 -3.51 -2.39 9.52
N VAL A 235 -3.64 -2.55 10.83
CA VAL A 235 -4.80 -3.19 11.45
C VAL A 235 -5.42 -2.31 12.53
N MET A 236 -6.73 -2.34 12.63
CA MET A 236 -7.51 -1.64 13.64
C MET A 236 -8.56 -2.57 14.24
N PHE A 237 -8.89 -2.33 15.49
CA PHE A 237 -9.85 -3.09 16.26
C PHE A 237 -10.81 -2.14 16.98
N GLU A 238 -12.09 -2.43 16.93
CA GLU A 238 -13.07 -1.80 17.82
C GLU A 238 -13.22 -2.68 19.05
N ILE A 239 -12.71 -2.19 20.18
CA ILE A 239 -12.74 -2.89 21.48
C ILE A 239 -13.40 -1.99 22.52
N ASP A 240 -14.50 -2.44 23.10
CA ASP A 240 -15.23 -1.70 24.14
C ASP A 240 -15.63 -0.28 23.71
N ASN A 241 -16.08 -0.14 22.43
CA ASN A 241 -16.45 1.09 21.72
C ASN A 241 -15.28 2.08 21.50
N LYS A 242 -14.05 1.61 21.57
CA LYS A 242 -12.84 2.40 21.26
C LYS A 242 -12.09 1.79 20.09
N ILE A 243 -11.46 2.62 19.32
CA ILE A 243 -10.61 2.18 18.21
C ILE A 243 -9.17 2.02 18.69
N VAL A 244 -8.65 0.80 18.61
CA VAL A 244 -7.28 0.48 19.02
C VAL A 244 -6.45 0.11 17.80
N THR A 245 -5.26 0.69 17.67
CA THR A 245 -4.30 0.36 16.60
C THR A 245 -2.88 0.52 17.09
N ALA A 246 -1.94 -0.18 16.44
CA ALA A 246 -0.52 -0.09 16.77
C ALA A 246 0.04 1.31 16.48
N PRO A 247 0.93 1.85 17.34
CA PRO A 247 1.61 3.12 17.08
C PRO A 247 2.69 2.97 16.00
N CYS A 248 2.91 4.03 15.23
CA CYS A 248 3.97 4.08 14.20
C CYS A 248 5.33 4.46 14.80
N GLU A 249 5.96 3.53 15.54
CA GLU A 249 7.21 3.75 16.28
C GLU A 249 8.46 3.10 15.66
N GLY A 250 8.45 2.91 14.33
CA GLY A 250 9.62 2.44 13.56
C GLY A 250 9.54 0.98 13.09
N THR A 251 8.50 0.23 13.45
CA THR A 251 8.23 -1.12 12.94
C THR A 251 6.99 -1.17 12.04
N VAL A 252 6.00 -0.34 12.33
CA VAL A 252 4.74 -0.23 11.59
C VAL A 252 4.89 0.78 10.46
N LEU A 253 4.42 0.42 9.26
CA LEU A 253 4.39 1.32 8.11
C LEU A 253 3.34 2.43 8.35
N PRO A 254 3.69 3.73 8.21
CA PRO A 254 2.71 4.81 8.32
C PRO A 254 1.79 4.83 7.09
N GLY A 255 0.67 4.10 7.19
CA GLY A 255 -0.28 3.93 6.09
C GLY A 255 -1.06 5.21 5.80
N VAL A 256 -1.17 5.59 4.51
CA VAL A 256 -1.99 6.74 4.10
C VAL A 256 -3.48 6.45 4.35
N THR A 257 -3.93 5.24 4.06
CA THR A 257 -5.29 4.79 4.36
C THR A 257 -5.56 4.78 5.87
N ARG A 258 -4.60 4.26 6.67
CA ARG A 258 -4.68 4.28 8.13
C ARG A 258 -4.88 5.70 8.66
N ASP A 259 -4.03 6.63 8.24
CA ASP A 259 -4.10 8.03 8.66
C ASP A 259 -5.45 8.67 8.26
N SER A 260 -5.94 8.40 7.06
CA SER A 260 -7.24 8.89 6.59
C SER A 260 -8.40 8.36 7.43
N ILE A 261 -8.40 7.07 7.77
CA ILE A 261 -9.42 6.44 8.60
C ILE A 261 -9.40 7.02 10.03
N LEU A 262 -8.21 7.23 10.61
CA LEU A 262 -8.11 7.84 11.93
C LEU A 262 -8.67 9.26 11.97
N HIS A 263 -8.48 10.05 10.89
CA HIS A 263 -9.09 11.38 10.77
C HIS A 263 -10.63 11.29 10.70
N ILE A 264 -11.17 10.40 9.86
CA ILE A 264 -12.62 10.20 9.72
C ILE A 264 -13.23 9.76 11.07
N LEU A 265 -12.64 8.78 11.74
CA LEU A 265 -13.12 8.28 13.03
C LEU A 265 -13.11 9.35 14.10
N LYS A 266 -12.06 10.19 14.14
CA LYS A 266 -11.97 11.32 15.06
C LYS A 266 -13.09 12.34 14.82
N ASP A 267 -13.39 12.65 13.56
CA ASP A 267 -14.49 13.56 13.20
C ASP A 267 -15.87 12.97 13.55
N TRP A 268 -16.00 11.66 13.52
CA TRP A 268 -17.22 10.99 13.98
C TRP A 268 -17.31 10.85 15.50
N GLY A 269 -16.29 11.32 16.25
CA GLY A 269 -16.29 11.33 17.71
C GLY A 269 -15.87 10.02 18.38
N TYR A 270 -15.24 9.11 17.62
CA TYR A 270 -14.69 7.88 18.23
C TYR A 270 -13.48 8.18 19.09
N GLU A 271 -13.36 7.48 20.22
CA GLU A 271 -12.14 7.47 21.03
C GLU A 271 -11.11 6.56 20.36
N ILE A 272 -9.90 7.09 20.13
CA ILE A 272 -8.81 6.38 19.41
C ILE A 272 -7.64 6.19 20.36
N GLU A 273 -7.17 4.95 20.46
CA GLU A 273 -5.98 4.57 21.23
C GLU A 273 -4.90 4.03 20.29
N GLU A 274 -3.89 4.86 19.98
CA GLU A 274 -2.67 4.39 19.32
C GLU A 274 -1.73 3.83 20.39
N ARG A 275 -1.81 2.53 20.62
CA ARG A 275 -1.06 1.85 21.68
C ARG A 275 -0.66 0.43 21.32
N HIS A 276 0.25 -0.12 22.11
CA HIS A 276 0.55 -1.56 22.04
C HIS A 276 -0.66 -2.36 22.57
N LEU A 277 -1.22 -3.22 21.70
CA LEU A 277 -2.26 -4.18 22.04
C LEU A 277 -1.63 -5.58 22.08
N SER A 278 -1.72 -6.27 23.19
CA SER A 278 -1.20 -7.65 23.24
C SER A 278 -2.17 -8.63 22.57
N VAL A 279 -1.62 -9.70 22.02
CA VAL A 279 -2.44 -10.78 21.44
C VAL A 279 -3.35 -11.42 22.49
N ASP A 280 -2.88 -11.56 23.74
CA ASP A 280 -3.68 -12.10 24.84
C ASP A 280 -4.88 -11.20 25.14
N GLU A 281 -4.69 -9.88 25.22
CA GLU A 281 -5.76 -8.89 25.40
C GLU A 281 -6.77 -8.95 24.24
N LEU A 282 -6.29 -9.08 22.99
CA LEU A 282 -7.17 -9.19 21.82
C LEU A 282 -8.03 -10.46 21.87
N MET A 283 -7.42 -11.60 22.17
CA MET A 283 -8.15 -12.88 22.26
C MET A 283 -9.15 -12.87 23.42
N GLU A 284 -8.77 -12.32 24.59
CA GLU A 284 -9.67 -12.13 25.72
C GLU A 284 -10.85 -11.21 25.36
N ALA A 285 -10.58 -10.08 24.67
CA ALA A 285 -11.64 -9.19 24.21
C ALA A 285 -12.60 -9.88 23.23
N GLY A 286 -12.10 -10.79 22.41
CA GLY A 286 -12.94 -11.62 21.54
C GLY A 286 -13.85 -12.57 22.32
N HIS A 287 -13.31 -13.30 23.29
CA HIS A 287 -14.08 -14.26 24.08
C HIS A 287 -15.10 -13.62 25.01
N ASN A 288 -14.82 -12.43 25.54
CA ASN A 288 -15.75 -11.74 26.43
C ASN A 288 -16.71 -10.78 25.71
N GLY A 289 -16.74 -10.79 24.37
CA GLY A 289 -17.64 -9.99 23.55
C GLY A 289 -17.33 -8.50 23.48
N LYS A 290 -16.12 -8.07 23.90
CA LYS A 290 -15.66 -6.66 23.80
C LYS A 290 -15.06 -6.32 22.45
N LEU A 291 -14.54 -7.29 21.70
CA LEU A 291 -14.07 -7.10 20.33
C LEU A 291 -15.29 -7.08 19.41
N GLN A 292 -15.66 -5.89 18.97
CA GLN A 292 -16.85 -5.66 18.16
C GLN A 292 -16.56 -5.82 16.68
N GLU A 293 -15.54 -5.12 16.18
CA GLU A 293 -15.10 -5.19 14.78
C GLU A 293 -13.57 -5.20 14.68
N ALA A 294 -13.06 -5.74 13.58
CA ALA A 294 -11.62 -5.72 13.24
C ALA A 294 -11.44 -5.62 11.74
N TRP A 295 -10.46 -4.85 11.31
CA TRP A 295 -10.17 -4.70 9.87
C TRP A 295 -8.72 -4.32 9.59
N GLY A 296 -8.21 -4.77 8.43
CA GLY A 296 -6.98 -4.29 7.82
C GLY A 296 -7.23 -3.08 6.92
N THR A 297 -6.22 -2.20 6.76
CA THR A 297 -6.32 -1.02 5.90
C THR A 297 -5.12 -0.89 4.98
N GLY A 298 -5.36 -0.64 3.69
CA GLY A 298 -4.31 -0.46 2.69
C GLY A 298 -4.83 0.09 1.37
N THR A 299 -3.95 0.49 0.47
CA THR A 299 -4.34 1.09 -0.82
C THR A 299 -5.11 0.11 -1.72
N ALA A 300 -4.73 -1.16 -1.75
CA ALA A 300 -5.33 -2.14 -2.65
C ALA A 300 -6.78 -2.46 -2.26
N ALA A 301 -6.98 -2.94 -1.03
CA ALA A 301 -8.27 -3.36 -0.50
C ALA A 301 -9.10 -2.21 0.07
N VAL A 302 -8.51 -1.06 0.34
CA VAL A 302 -9.03 0.05 1.13
C VAL A 302 -9.27 -0.39 2.58
N ILE A 303 -10.28 -1.21 2.81
CA ILE A 303 -10.58 -1.86 4.10
C ILE A 303 -10.83 -3.35 3.85
N SER A 304 -10.28 -4.20 4.71
CA SER A 304 -10.43 -5.65 4.70
C SER A 304 -10.97 -6.11 6.06
N PRO A 305 -12.27 -6.46 6.18
CA PRO A 305 -12.84 -6.93 7.44
C PRO A 305 -12.19 -8.24 7.89
N ILE A 306 -12.03 -8.41 9.18
CA ILE A 306 -11.54 -9.64 9.82
C ILE A 306 -12.72 -10.35 10.49
N GLY A 307 -13.00 -11.58 10.06
CA GLY A 307 -14.10 -12.39 10.62
C GLY A 307 -13.64 -13.46 11.59
N GLU A 308 -12.37 -13.84 11.54
CA GLU A 308 -11.83 -14.90 12.44
C GLU A 308 -10.35 -14.63 12.74
N LEU A 309 -9.96 -14.83 13.97
CA LEU A 309 -8.58 -14.81 14.45
C LEU A 309 -8.23 -16.18 15.01
N TYR A 310 -7.10 -16.75 14.61
CA TYR A 310 -6.56 -17.97 15.18
C TYR A 310 -5.21 -17.71 15.85
N TYR A 311 -5.06 -18.17 17.08
CA TYR A 311 -3.82 -18.10 17.83
C TYR A 311 -3.61 -19.36 18.68
N LYS A 312 -2.59 -20.17 18.39
CA LYS A 312 -2.15 -21.34 19.19
C LYS A 312 -3.27 -22.33 19.55
N GLY A 313 -4.15 -22.62 18.62
CA GLY A 313 -5.28 -23.55 18.84
C GLY A 313 -6.54 -22.89 19.35
N ASP A 314 -6.47 -21.59 19.67
CA ASP A 314 -7.62 -20.78 20.08
C ASP A 314 -8.20 -20.00 18.90
N VAL A 315 -9.52 -19.90 18.79
CA VAL A 315 -10.24 -19.25 17.70
C VAL A 315 -11.23 -18.24 18.25
N VAL A 316 -11.15 -17.02 17.74
CA VAL A 316 -12.11 -15.95 18.01
C VAL A 316 -12.83 -15.58 16.72
N THR A 317 -14.17 -15.61 16.75
CA THR A 317 -15.02 -15.08 15.67
C THR A 317 -15.32 -13.62 15.94
N VAL A 318 -15.12 -12.76 14.93
CA VAL A 318 -15.39 -11.32 15.01
C VAL A 318 -16.66 -11.01 14.21
N SER A 319 -17.58 -10.22 14.77
CA SER A 319 -18.82 -9.75 14.10
C SER A 319 -19.66 -10.89 13.48
N ASP A 320 -19.77 -12.05 14.14
CA ASP A 320 -20.44 -13.25 13.58
C ASP A 320 -19.97 -13.65 12.18
N PHE A 321 -18.68 -13.39 11.87
CA PHE A 321 -18.10 -13.55 10.54
C PHE A 321 -18.83 -12.72 9.46
N LYS A 322 -19.22 -11.49 9.80
CA LYS A 322 -19.85 -10.53 8.89
C LYS A 322 -19.06 -9.24 8.87
N THR A 323 -19.22 -8.47 7.80
CA THR A 323 -18.72 -7.09 7.76
C THR A 323 -19.51 -6.25 8.77
N GLY A 324 -18.79 -5.62 9.70
CA GLY A 324 -19.40 -4.77 10.71
C GLY A 324 -19.93 -3.46 10.14
N GLU A 325 -20.84 -2.83 10.86
CA GLU A 325 -21.48 -1.57 10.41
C GLU A 325 -20.49 -0.42 10.32
N LEU A 326 -19.56 -0.32 11.29
CA LEU A 326 -18.51 0.70 11.27
C LEU A 326 -17.53 0.48 10.11
N THR A 327 -17.08 -0.76 9.92
CA THR A 327 -16.20 -1.16 8.80
C THR A 327 -16.83 -0.82 7.46
N GLN A 328 -18.10 -1.13 7.25
CA GLN A 328 -18.82 -0.82 6.02
C GLN A 328 -18.93 0.71 5.81
N LYS A 329 -19.33 1.44 6.85
CA LYS A 329 -19.47 2.90 6.80
C LYS A 329 -18.15 3.59 6.47
N LEU A 330 -17.02 3.12 7.04
CA LEU A 330 -15.68 3.62 6.73
C LEU A 330 -15.30 3.34 5.27
N TYR A 331 -15.57 2.12 4.80
CA TYR A 331 -15.33 1.74 3.41
C TYR A 331 -16.10 2.64 2.44
N ASP A 332 -17.40 2.79 2.64
CA ASP A 332 -18.27 3.61 1.77
C ASP A 332 -17.86 5.08 1.78
N THR A 333 -17.50 5.61 2.95
CA THR A 333 -17.05 7.00 3.08
C THR A 333 -15.74 7.24 2.36
N LEU A 334 -14.74 6.40 2.62
CA LEU A 334 -13.40 6.59 2.03
C LEU A 334 -13.42 6.37 0.52
N THR A 335 -14.09 5.31 0.05
CA THR A 335 -14.26 5.06 -1.38
C THR A 335 -15.10 6.15 -2.04
N GLY A 336 -16.15 6.64 -1.38
CA GLY A 336 -16.96 7.74 -1.86
C GLY A 336 -16.15 9.02 -2.12
N ILE A 337 -15.22 9.37 -1.23
CA ILE A 337 -14.27 10.49 -1.44
C ILE A 337 -13.33 10.16 -2.62
N GLN A 338 -12.77 8.95 -2.65
CA GLN A 338 -11.81 8.53 -3.68
C GLN A 338 -12.39 8.56 -5.10
N TRP A 339 -13.64 8.14 -5.28
CA TRP A 339 -14.34 8.19 -6.58
C TRP A 339 -15.12 9.49 -6.81
N GLY A 340 -15.09 10.45 -5.85
CA GLY A 340 -15.80 11.72 -5.97
C GLY A 340 -17.32 11.55 -6.00
N THR A 341 -17.86 10.51 -5.37
CA THR A 341 -19.30 10.28 -5.23
C THR A 341 -19.90 10.99 -4.03
N ILE A 342 -19.07 11.37 -3.07
CA ILE A 342 -19.37 12.25 -1.94
C ILE A 342 -18.37 13.40 -1.89
N GLU A 343 -18.72 14.47 -1.20
CA GLU A 343 -17.83 15.61 -0.98
C GLU A 343 -16.59 15.21 -0.21
N ASP A 344 -15.45 15.84 -0.55
CA ASP A 344 -14.18 15.70 0.17
C ASP A 344 -14.02 16.87 1.17
N PRO A 345 -14.40 16.70 2.44
CA PRO A 345 -14.31 17.76 3.43
C PRO A 345 -12.87 18.02 3.92
N TYR A 346 -11.94 17.16 3.52
CA TYR A 346 -10.55 17.20 3.99
C TYR A 346 -9.56 17.79 2.98
N GLY A 347 -10.00 17.99 1.73
CA GLY A 347 -9.12 18.42 0.65
C GLY A 347 -8.04 17.37 0.29
N TRP A 348 -8.38 16.10 0.36
CA TRP A 348 -7.48 14.97 0.09
C TRP A 348 -7.34 14.61 -1.39
N THR A 349 -8.30 15.02 -2.18
CA THR A 349 -8.32 14.72 -3.60
C THR A 349 -7.57 15.78 -4.42
N VAL A 350 -6.80 15.33 -5.39
CA VAL A 350 -6.00 16.17 -6.28
C VAL A 350 -6.37 15.84 -7.72
N VAL A 351 -6.94 16.79 -8.43
CA VAL A 351 -7.29 16.63 -9.85
C VAL A 351 -6.02 16.55 -10.71
N VAL A 352 -6.06 15.69 -11.69
CA VAL A 352 -5.04 15.57 -12.74
C VAL A 352 -5.52 16.38 -13.94
N ASP A 353 -4.94 17.58 -14.13
CA ASP A 353 -5.26 18.51 -15.21
C ASP A 353 -4.41 18.23 -16.48
#